data_c9668750d04293171ea0158c8b872596
#
_entry.id   c9668750d04293171ea0158c8b872596
#
_cell.length_a   1.000
_cell.length_b   1.000
_cell.length_c   1.000
_cell.angle_alpha   90.00
_cell.angle_beta   90.00
_cell.angle_gamma   90.00
#
_symmetry.space_group_name_H-M   'P 1'
#
loop_
_entity.id
_entity.type
_entity.pdbx_description
1 polymer ?
#
loop_
_entity_poly.entity_id
_entity_poly.type
_entity_poly.pdbx_seq_one_letter_code
_entity_poly.pdbx_strand_id
1 'polypeptide(L)'
;MTLTAELQRAGRAPALPLHVPLADGTELLVEQWLRVLPGKRLVAKATQNERTVLLKVFIAAGAARHCLRERDGIQALTQQNISTPVLLGEGEIEGGGRYLISEFLSDAVSLQQHWDALPSRQPGATQAANLLGQALAIIGEMHAKGLVQTDLHLGNFLQQQNRVYMIDGDAVESLSPGQPLTAEQAQQNLAIFFAQLPVEWDELTELLLISYLQHNPLALNPDKLSDSIIAVRERRQT
;
A
#
# COMPACT_ATOMS: atom_id res chain seq x y z
N MET A 1 -17.40 6.55 28.24
CA MET A 1 -16.70 5.50 27.45
C MET A 1 -15.90 6.25 26.40
N THR A 2 -14.64 5.88 26.13
CA THR A 2 -13.84 6.59 25.13
C THR A 2 -14.23 6.14 23.72
N LEU A 3 -14.08 7.03 22.73
CA LEU A 3 -14.32 6.71 21.31
C LEU A 3 -13.58 5.44 20.87
N THR A 4 -12.32 5.29 21.29
CA THR A 4 -11.51 4.10 20.98
C THR A 4 -12.15 2.81 21.49
N ALA A 5 -12.70 2.82 22.72
CA ALA A 5 -13.40 1.66 23.26
C ALA A 5 -14.71 1.35 22.53
N GLU A 6 -15.40 2.39 22.03
CA GLU A 6 -16.59 2.22 21.18
C GLU A 6 -16.24 1.60 19.84
N LEU A 7 -15.22 2.12 19.16
CA LEU A 7 -14.75 1.58 17.87
C LEU A 7 -14.23 0.15 17.98
N GLN A 8 -13.58 -0.22 19.10
CA GLN A 8 -13.16 -1.60 19.36
C GLN A 8 -14.33 -2.58 19.44
N ARG A 9 -15.48 -2.13 19.96
CA ARG A 9 -16.70 -2.95 20.12
C ARG A 9 -17.61 -2.94 18.89
N ALA A 10 -17.53 -1.90 18.06
CA ALA A 10 -18.42 -1.69 16.93
C ALA A 10 -18.29 -2.75 15.81
N GLY A 11 -17.29 -3.61 15.88
CA GLY A 11 -17.10 -4.67 14.90
C GLY A 11 -16.73 -4.14 13.50
N ARG A 12 -17.42 -4.65 12.47
CA ARG A 12 -17.10 -4.31 11.06
C ARG A 12 -17.84 -3.09 10.52
N ALA A 13 -18.85 -2.59 11.24
CA ALA A 13 -19.73 -1.52 10.76
C ALA A 13 -19.96 -0.46 11.86
N PRO A 14 -18.93 0.31 12.23
CA PRO A 14 -19.13 1.44 13.14
C PRO A 14 -20.13 2.44 12.54
N ALA A 15 -20.94 3.09 13.41
CA ALA A 15 -21.96 4.05 12.98
C ALA A 15 -21.33 5.25 12.25
N LEU A 16 -22.11 5.83 11.33
CA LEU A 16 -21.79 7.05 10.59
C LEU A 16 -22.99 8.02 10.66
N PRO A 17 -22.78 9.34 10.54
CA PRO A 17 -21.47 10.01 10.60
C PRO A 17 -20.83 9.87 11.97
N LEU A 18 -19.50 9.95 12.04
CA LEU A 18 -18.76 9.84 13.29
C LEU A 18 -17.82 11.03 13.46
N HIS A 19 -17.89 11.68 14.60
CA HIS A 19 -16.97 12.72 15.02
C HIS A 19 -15.79 12.10 15.78
N VAL A 20 -14.57 12.38 15.32
CA VAL A 20 -13.32 11.90 15.93
C VAL A 20 -12.62 13.10 16.57
N PRO A 21 -12.76 13.30 17.91
CA PRO A 21 -12.06 14.36 18.61
C PRO A 21 -10.58 14.03 18.72
N LEU A 22 -9.73 15.00 18.40
CA LEU A 22 -8.28 14.90 18.47
C LEU A 22 -7.76 15.52 19.76
N ALA A 23 -6.60 15.05 20.22
CA ALA A 23 -6.01 15.53 21.48
C ALA A 23 -5.61 17.00 21.47
N ASP A 24 -5.45 17.61 20.28
CA ASP A 24 -5.19 19.05 20.10
C ASP A 24 -6.44 19.92 20.14
N GLY A 25 -7.62 19.35 20.39
CA GLY A 25 -8.91 20.02 20.46
C GLY A 25 -9.59 20.23 19.11
N THR A 26 -9.01 19.77 18.00
CA THR A 26 -9.66 19.74 16.68
C THR A 26 -10.50 18.48 16.51
N GLU A 27 -11.27 18.40 15.43
CA GLU A 27 -12.16 17.28 15.16
C GLU A 27 -12.13 16.90 13.68
N LEU A 28 -12.34 15.61 13.41
CA LEU A 28 -12.55 15.06 12.08
C LEU A 28 -13.96 14.49 11.97
N LEU A 29 -14.65 14.79 10.88
CA LEU A 29 -15.93 14.18 10.55
C LEU A 29 -15.71 13.00 9.59
N VAL A 30 -15.93 11.79 10.06
CA VAL A 30 -15.91 10.57 9.23
C VAL A 30 -17.25 10.42 8.52
N GLU A 31 -17.19 10.36 7.19
CA GLU A 31 -18.35 10.27 6.31
C GLU A 31 -18.53 8.88 5.71
N GLN A 32 -17.41 8.14 5.53
CA GLN A 32 -17.43 6.82 4.90
C GLN A 32 -16.28 5.95 5.40
N TRP A 33 -16.58 4.72 5.79
CA TRP A 33 -15.56 3.70 6.03
C TRP A 33 -15.12 3.08 4.71
N LEU A 34 -13.83 3.09 4.45
CA LEU A 34 -13.20 2.45 3.28
C LEU A 34 -12.70 1.05 3.63
N ARG A 35 -12.19 0.88 4.87
CA ARG A 35 -11.73 -0.41 5.40
C ARG A 35 -11.87 -0.44 6.90
N VAL A 36 -12.40 -1.52 7.44
CA VAL A 36 -12.49 -1.74 8.88
C VAL A 36 -11.82 -3.07 9.22
N LEU A 37 -10.76 -3.01 10.02
CA LEU A 37 -10.15 -4.16 10.69
C LEU A 37 -10.58 -4.11 12.15
N PRO A 38 -11.59 -4.89 12.57
CA PRO A 38 -12.20 -4.78 13.88
C PRO A 38 -11.18 -4.85 15.03
N GLY A 39 -11.29 -3.92 15.97
CA GLY A 39 -10.39 -3.82 17.12
C GLY A 39 -8.94 -3.45 16.80
N LYS A 40 -8.60 -3.16 15.55
CA LYS A 40 -7.23 -2.88 15.12
C LYS A 40 -7.05 -1.53 14.45
N ARG A 41 -7.58 -1.37 13.24
CA ARG A 41 -7.37 -0.19 12.39
C ARG A 41 -8.61 0.07 11.56
N LEU A 42 -8.93 1.34 11.37
CA LEU A 42 -10.00 1.79 10.48
C LEU A 42 -9.42 2.79 9.47
N VAL A 43 -9.93 2.73 8.26
CA VAL A 43 -9.59 3.67 7.18
C VAL A 43 -10.88 4.31 6.69
N ALA A 44 -10.88 5.63 6.59
CA ALA A 44 -12.07 6.39 6.27
C ALA A 44 -11.80 7.55 5.32
N LYS A 45 -12.82 7.91 4.57
CA LYS A 45 -12.97 9.25 4.02
C LYS A 45 -13.52 10.14 5.13
N ALA A 46 -12.84 11.24 5.40
CA ALA A 46 -13.21 12.20 6.43
C ALA A 46 -13.07 13.63 5.93
N THR A 47 -13.69 14.56 6.66
CA THR A 47 -13.55 15.99 6.43
C THR A 47 -12.86 16.64 7.61
N GLN A 48 -11.83 17.46 7.35
CA GLN A 48 -11.16 18.33 8.29
C GLN A 48 -11.07 19.75 7.69
N ASN A 49 -11.60 20.76 8.38
CA ASN A 49 -11.59 22.15 7.92
C ASN A 49 -12.05 22.28 6.45
N GLU A 50 -13.22 21.71 6.14
CA GLU A 50 -13.83 21.68 4.80
C GLU A 50 -13.03 20.95 3.72
N ARG A 51 -11.91 20.32 4.08
CA ARG A 51 -11.08 19.53 3.18
C ARG A 51 -11.34 18.04 3.35
N THR A 52 -11.58 17.35 2.25
CA THR A 52 -11.64 15.88 2.23
C THR A 52 -10.25 15.28 2.41
N VAL A 53 -10.12 14.34 3.35
CA VAL A 53 -8.86 13.67 3.69
C VAL A 53 -9.06 12.16 3.84
N LEU A 54 -7.99 11.40 3.70
CA LEU A 54 -7.94 10.01 4.12
C LEU A 54 -7.51 9.95 5.59
N LEU A 55 -8.34 9.35 6.42
CA LEU A 55 -8.07 9.14 7.85
C LEU A 55 -7.76 7.66 8.11
N LYS A 56 -6.61 7.37 8.71
CA LYS A 56 -6.33 6.06 9.30
C LYS A 56 -6.38 6.19 10.83
N VAL A 57 -7.19 5.35 11.48
CA VAL A 57 -7.36 5.30 12.95
C VAL A 57 -6.79 3.99 13.45
N PHE A 58 -5.88 4.06 14.42
CA PHE A 58 -5.20 2.92 15.04
C PHE A 58 -5.66 2.79 16.49
N ILE A 59 -6.35 1.69 16.83
CA ILE A 59 -7.02 1.49 18.12
C ILE A 59 -6.56 0.24 18.89
N ALA A 60 -5.72 -0.60 18.29
CA ALA A 60 -5.20 -1.80 18.95
C ALA A 60 -4.14 -1.49 20.00
N ALA A 61 -3.83 -2.46 20.84
CA ALA A 61 -2.57 -2.46 21.59
C ALA A 61 -1.40 -2.34 20.59
N GLY A 62 -0.49 -1.37 20.81
CA GLY A 62 0.58 -1.06 19.86
C GLY A 62 0.19 -0.10 18.72
N ALA A 63 -0.96 0.57 18.82
CA ALA A 63 -1.43 1.60 17.87
C ALA A 63 -0.32 2.62 17.52
N ALA A 64 0.45 3.09 18.50
CA ALA A 64 1.53 4.03 18.29
C ALA A 64 2.60 3.47 17.33
N ARG A 65 3.02 2.22 17.51
CA ARG A 65 4.02 1.58 16.65
C ARG A 65 3.54 1.45 15.20
N HIS A 66 2.29 1.03 14.99
CA HIS A 66 1.73 0.91 13.65
C HIS A 66 1.54 2.26 12.96
N CYS A 67 1.09 3.29 13.72
CA CYS A 67 0.97 4.63 13.21
C CYS A 67 2.34 5.20 12.79
N LEU A 68 3.37 5.00 13.63
CA LEU A 68 4.74 5.44 13.32
C LEU A 68 5.31 4.73 12.09
N ARG A 69 5.15 3.39 11.97
CA ARG A 69 5.59 2.66 10.77
C ARG A 69 4.91 3.16 9.50
N GLU A 70 3.59 3.38 9.54
CA GLU A 70 2.83 3.94 8.42
C GLU A 70 3.39 5.31 8.02
N ARG A 71 3.61 6.20 9.00
CA ARG A 71 4.21 7.52 8.78
C ARG A 71 5.59 7.42 8.16
N ASP A 72 6.46 6.62 8.76
CA ASP A 72 7.86 6.49 8.35
C ASP A 72 7.97 5.95 6.92
N GLY A 73 7.12 4.98 6.56
CA GLY A 73 7.04 4.46 5.20
C GLY A 73 6.55 5.51 4.18
N ILE A 74 5.52 6.29 4.50
CA ILE A 74 5.06 7.39 3.64
C ILE A 74 6.18 8.43 3.47
N GLN A 75 6.87 8.77 4.56
CA GLN A 75 8.00 9.71 4.51
C GLN A 75 9.15 9.17 3.67
N ALA A 76 9.49 7.89 3.79
CA ALA A 76 10.53 7.24 2.98
C ALA A 76 10.19 7.29 1.49
N LEU A 77 8.95 6.97 1.10
CA LEU A 77 8.48 7.11 -0.28
C LEU A 77 8.60 8.56 -0.77
N THR A 78 8.11 9.52 0.01
CA THR A 78 8.14 10.95 -0.33
C THR A 78 9.57 11.47 -0.49
N GLN A 79 10.47 11.14 0.43
CA GLN A 79 11.89 11.57 0.39
C GLN A 79 12.63 11.03 -0.83
N GLN A 80 12.22 9.87 -1.34
CA GLN A 80 12.79 9.25 -2.53
C GLN A 80 12.02 9.61 -3.82
N ASN A 81 11.06 10.55 -3.75
CA ASN A 81 10.21 10.99 -4.86
C ASN A 81 9.38 9.85 -5.49
N ILE A 82 9.04 8.82 -4.72
CA ILE A 82 8.06 7.82 -5.12
C ILE A 82 6.66 8.39 -4.90
N SER A 83 5.79 8.24 -5.91
CA SER A 83 4.42 8.75 -5.81
C SER A 83 3.65 8.07 -4.70
N THR A 84 3.22 8.83 -3.71
CA THR A 84 2.39 8.42 -2.57
C THR A 84 1.48 9.57 -2.16
N PRO A 85 0.28 9.33 -1.58
CA PRO A 85 -0.54 10.42 -1.05
C PRO A 85 0.22 11.23 0.01
N VAL A 86 0.09 12.55 -0.07
CA VAL A 86 0.81 13.45 0.84
C VAL A 86 0.35 13.26 2.28
N LEU A 87 1.29 13.07 3.20
CA LEU A 87 1.02 13.06 4.63
C LEU A 87 0.66 14.47 5.09
N LEU A 88 -0.51 14.64 5.71
CA LEU A 88 -1.04 15.94 6.14
C LEU A 88 -0.97 16.12 7.66
N GLY A 89 -0.98 15.04 8.43
CA GLY A 89 -0.92 15.12 9.89
C GLY A 89 -0.98 13.76 10.57
N GLU A 90 -0.58 13.74 11.82
CA GLU A 90 -0.69 12.59 12.71
C GLU A 90 -0.84 13.05 14.15
N GLY A 91 -1.37 12.20 15.02
CA GLY A 91 -1.49 12.54 16.43
C GLY A 91 -2.24 11.52 17.25
N GLU A 92 -2.72 11.98 18.39
CA GLU A 92 -3.51 11.19 19.33
C GLU A 92 -5.00 11.54 19.22
N ILE A 93 -5.84 10.52 19.38
CA ILE A 93 -7.30 10.68 19.51
C ILE A 93 -7.59 10.93 20.98
N GLU A 94 -8.53 11.83 21.27
CA GLU A 94 -8.97 12.07 22.64
C GLU A 94 -9.46 10.78 23.30
N GLY A 95 -8.93 10.48 24.48
CA GLY A 95 -9.24 9.24 25.19
C GLY A 95 -8.51 7.98 24.69
N GLY A 96 -7.51 8.12 23.82
CA GLY A 96 -6.58 7.08 23.39
C GLY A 96 -6.74 6.66 21.94
N GLY A 97 -5.71 5.98 21.42
CA GLY A 97 -5.54 5.66 20.00
C GLY A 97 -4.70 6.69 19.27
N ARG A 98 -4.39 6.37 18.02
CA ARG A 98 -3.59 7.23 17.14
C ARG A 98 -4.32 7.45 15.82
N TYR A 99 -4.05 8.57 15.18
CA TYR A 99 -4.53 8.83 13.83
C TYR A 99 -3.39 9.26 12.90
N LEU A 100 -3.62 9.07 11.62
CA LEU A 100 -2.80 9.59 10.54
C LEU A 100 -3.73 10.11 9.46
N ILE A 101 -3.43 11.30 8.96
CA ILE A 101 -4.19 11.95 7.90
C ILE A 101 -3.30 12.08 6.69
N SER A 102 -3.79 11.66 5.53
CA SER A 102 -3.16 11.89 4.24
C SER A 102 -4.14 12.47 3.23
N GLU A 103 -3.61 12.90 2.11
CA GLU A 103 -4.40 13.33 0.97
C GLU A 103 -5.38 12.24 0.56
N PHE A 104 -6.63 12.63 0.33
CA PHE A 104 -7.65 11.76 -0.26
C PHE A 104 -7.60 11.90 -1.78
N LEU A 105 -7.18 10.85 -2.47
CA LEU A 105 -7.16 10.81 -3.93
C LEU A 105 -8.58 10.53 -4.45
N SER A 106 -9.31 11.59 -4.79
CA SER A 106 -10.66 11.47 -5.34
C SER A 106 -10.61 10.70 -6.66
N ASP A 107 -11.58 9.79 -6.87
CA ASP A 107 -11.72 8.97 -8.08
C ASP A 107 -10.52 8.04 -8.36
N ALA A 108 -9.62 7.86 -7.39
CA ALA A 108 -8.56 6.87 -7.52
C ALA A 108 -9.13 5.45 -7.40
N VAL A 109 -8.65 4.57 -8.28
CA VAL A 109 -9.03 3.15 -8.32
C VAL A 109 -7.77 2.31 -8.14
N SER A 110 -7.84 1.25 -7.33
CA SER A 110 -6.69 0.37 -7.16
C SER A 110 -6.40 -0.43 -8.42
N LEU A 111 -5.13 -0.76 -8.67
CA LEU A 111 -4.78 -1.66 -9.77
C LEU A 111 -5.44 -3.04 -9.59
N GLN A 112 -5.76 -3.46 -8.36
CA GLN A 112 -6.54 -4.66 -8.11
C GLN A 112 -7.96 -4.55 -8.68
N GLN A 113 -8.65 -3.44 -8.44
CA GLN A 113 -9.99 -3.21 -8.99
C GLN A 113 -9.97 -3.13 -10.51
N HIS A 114 -8.95 -2.48 -11.09
CA HIS A 114 -8.74 -2.50 -12.55
C HIS A 114 -8.51 -3.92 -13.06
N TRP A 115 -7.66 -4.70 -12.39
CA TRP A 115 -7.41 -6.10 -12.72
C TRP A 115 -8.68 -6.95 -12.69
N ASP A 116 -9.51 -6.77 -11.65
CA ASP A 116 -10.75 -7.53 -11.48
C ASP A 116 -11.80 -7.17 -12.52
N ALA A 117 -11.77 -5.94 -13.04
CA ALA A 117 -12.66 -5.44 -14.08
C ALA A 117 -12.21 -5.77 -15.51
N LEU A 118 -11.00 -6.34 -15.71
CA LEU A 118 -10.53 -6.68 -17.05
C LEU A 118 -11.39 -7.75 -17.72
N PRO A 119 -11.68 -7.60 -19.03
CA PRO A 119 -12.42 -8.60 -19.80
C PRO A 119 -11.62 -9.91 -19.94
N SER A 120 -10.30 -9.85 -19.92
CA SER A 120 -9.40 -10.99 -19.91
C SER A 120 -8.19 -10.73 -19.03
N ARG A 121 -7.85 -11.70 -18.19
CA ARG A 121 -6.65 -11.73 -17.33
C ARG A 121 -5.70 -12.85 -17.75
N GLN A 122 -5.89 -13.41 -18.93
CA GLN A 122 -5.04 -14.46 -19.47
C GLN A 122 -3.67 -13.88 -19.87
N PRO A 123 -2.58 -14.68 -19.79
CA PRO A 123 -1.29 -14.33 -20.37
C PRO A 123 -1.45 -13.92 -21.83
N GLY A 124 -0.76 -12.82 -22.22
CA GLY A 124 -0.88 -12.25 -23.57
C GLY A 124 -2.01 -11.23 -23.75
N ALA A 125 -2.94 -11.07 -22.81
CA ALA A 125 -3.90 -9.98 -22.85
C ALA A 125 -3.19 -8.64 -22.61
N THR A 126 -3.14 -7.78 -23.64
CA THR A 126 -2.38 -6.52 -23.62
C THR A 126 -2.76 -5.62 -22.44
N GLN A 127 -4.06 -5.52 -22.12
CA GLN A 127 -4.51 -4.67 -20.99
C GLN A 127 -4.00 -5.21 -19.65
N ALA A 128 -3.99 -6.53 -19.46
CA ALA A 128 -3.48 -7.16 -18.25
C ALA A 128 -1.97 -6.97 -18.13
N ALA A 129 -1.21 -7.19 -19.20
CA ALA A 129 0.24 -6.96 -19.22
C ALA A 129 0.60 -5.50 -18.95
N ASN A 130 -0.13 -4.55 -19.53
CA ASN A 130 0.10 -3.11 -19.31
C ASN A 130 -0.17 -2.72 -17.84
N LEU A 131 -1.22 -3.26 -17.23
CA LEU A 131 -1.54 -3.01 -15.82
C LEU A 131 -0.45 -3.53 -14.89
N LEU A 132 0.03 -4.75 -15.12
CA LEU A 132 1.15 -5.34 -14.37
C LEU A 132 2.44 -4.53 -14.60
N GLY A 133 2.68 -4.06 -15.82
CA GLY A 133 3.82 -3.21 -16.16
C GLY A 133 3.83 -1.90 -15.38
N GLN A 134 2.66 -1.29 -15.16
CA GLN A 134 2.56 -0.06 -14.33
C GLN A 134 2.99 -0.32 -12.88
N ALA A 135 2.55 -1.42 -12.26
CA ALA A 135 2.98 -1.80 -10.92
C ALA A 135 4.49 -2.06 -10.88
N LEU A 136 5.02 -2.81 -11.86
CA LEU A 136 6.44 -3.14 -11.95
C LEU A 136 7.33 -1.92 -12.18
N ALA A 137 6.87 -0.90 -12.90
CA ALA A 137 7.57 0.37 -13.04
C ALA A 137 7.78 1.05 -11.68
N ILE A 138 6.71 1.17 -10.86
CA ILE A 138 6.81 1.76 -9.50
C ILE A 138 7.71 0.90 -8.59
N ILE A 139 7.61 -0.43 -8.67
CA ILE A 139 8.51 -1.33 -7.92
C ILE A 139 9.97 -1.10 -8.34
N GLY A 140 10.23 -0.92 -9.63
CA GLY A 140 11.55 -0.59 -10.15
C GLY A 140 12.07 0.74 -9.58
N GLU A 141 11.26 1.79 -9.59
CA GLU A 141 11.61 3.08 -8.98
C GLU A 141 11.94 2.95 -7.49
N MET A 142 11.14 2.20 -6.73
CA MET A 142 11.37 1.94 -5.31
C MET A 142 12.70 1.23 -5.09
N HIS A 143 12.95 0.14 -5.80
CA HIS A 143 14.17 -0.66 -5.68
C HIS A 143 15.42 0.12 -6.07
N ALA A 144 15.34 0.99 -7.09
CA ALA A 144 16.43 1.89 -7.47
C ALA A 144 16.78 2.91 -6.37
N LYS A 145 15.88 3.12 -5.41
CA LYS A 145 16.04 4.02 -4.25
C LYS A 145 16.25 3.29 -2.93
N GLY A 146 16.39 1.96 -2.97
CA GLY A 146 16.64 1.14 -1.79
C GLY A 146 15.43 0.88 -0.91
N LEU A 147 14.23 1.05 -1.45
CA LEU A 147 12.96 0.79 -0.77
C LEU A 147 12.37 -0.55 -1.18
N VAL A 148 11.75 -1.25 -0.24
CA VAL A 148 10.92 -2.44 -0.48
C VAL A 148 9.53 -2.24 0.11
N GLN A 149 8.54 -2.97 -0.44
CA GLN A 149 7.21 -3.10 0.15
C GLN A 149 7.01 -4.57 0.51
N THR A 150 6.92 -4.88 1.80
CA THR A 150 6.89 -6.26 2.32
C THR A 150 5.54 -6.97 2.11
N ASP A 151 4.49 -6.22 1.74
CA ASP A 151 3.15 -6.73 1.37
C ASP A 151 2.78 -6.26 -0.04
N LEU A 152 3.63 -6.58 -1.03
CA LEU A 152 3.41 -6.19 -2.42
C LEU A 152 2.21 -6.93 -3.03
N HIS A 153 1.18 -6.19 -3.40
CA HIS A 153 0.03 -6.66 -4.19
C HIS A 153 -0.63 -5.50 -4.94
N LEU A 154 -1.42 -5.81 -5.98
CA LEU A 154 -2.06 -4.80 -6.83
C LEU A 154 -2.98 -3.82 -6.07
N GLY A 155 -3.50 -4.23 -4.91
CA GLY A 155 -4.31 -3.36 -4.06
C GLY A 155 -3.53 -2.22 -3.38
N ASN A 156 -2.20 -2.30 -3.34
CA ASN A 156 -1.35 -1.26 -2.76
C ASN A 156 -0.90 -0.21 -3.80
N PHE A 157 -1.43 -0.28 -5.01
CA PHE A 157 -1.24 0.72 -6.05
C PHE A 157 -2.58 1.37 -6.38
N LEU A 158 -2.68 2.69 -6.21
CA LEU A 158 -3.85 3.47 -6.63
C LEU A 158 -3.53 4.21 -7.92
N GLN A 159 -4.40 4.11 -8.90
CA GLN A 159 -4.32 4.91 -10.12
C GLN A 159 -5.32 6.06 -10.04
N GLN A 160 -4.83 7.27 -10.23
CA GLN A 160 -5.63 8.46 -10.43
C GLN A 160 -5.19 9.10 -11.75
N GLN A 161 -6.10 9.18 -12.71
CA GLN A 161 -5.77 9.60 -14.07
C GLN A 161 -4.63 8.74 -14.66
N ASN A 162 -3.51 9.36 -15.04
CA ASN A 162 -2.34 8.68 -15.62
C ASN A 162 -1.21 8.44 -14.60
N ARG A 163 -1.46 8.65 -13.31
CA ARG A 163 -0.45 8.50 -12.26
C ARG A 163 -0.80 7.35 -11.33
N VAL A 164 0.19 6.53 -11.03
CA VAL A 164 0.10 5.46 -10.05
C VAL A 164 0.77 5.88 -8.75
N TYR A 165 0.11 5.64 -7.64
CA TYR A 165 0.56 5.96 -6.28
C TYR A 165 0.74 4.67 -5.49
N MET A 166 1.87 4.54 -4.79
CA MET A 166 2.07 3.51 -3.78
C MET A 166 1.37 3.91 -2.48
N ILE A 167 0.64 2.99 -1.87
CA ILE A 167 -0.01 3.18 -0.57
C ILE A 167 0.42 2.09 0.41
N ASP A 168 -0.04 2.21 1.67
CA ASP A 168 0.26 1.31 2.79
C ASP A 168 1.72 1.38 3.26
N GLY A 169 2.06 2.55 3.83
CA GLY A 169 3.40 2.84 4.37
C GLY A 169 3.85 1.87 5.48
N ASP A 170 2.91 1.25 6.24
CA ASP A 170 3.23 0.29 7.33
C ASP A 170 4.06 -0.91 6.84
N ALA A 171 4.01 -1.23 5.55
CA ALA A 171 4.77 -2.31 4.92
C ALA A 171 5.99 -1.82 4.10
N VAL A 172 6.27 -0.51 4.06
CA VAL A 172 7.44 0.05 3.36
C VAL A 172 8.65 0.03 4.28
N GLU A 173 9.76 -0.51 3.78
CA GLU A 173 11.04 -0.54 4.47
C GLU A 173 12.15 0.07 3.62
N SER A 174 13.03 0.83 4.25
CA SER A 174 14.22 1.41 3.63
C SER A 174 15.44 0.56 3.97
N LEU A 175 15.89 -0.25 3.02
CA LEU A 175 17.05 -1.15 3.20
C LEU A 175 18.37 -0.46 2.87
N SER A 176 18.38 0.42 1.86
CA SER A 176 19.58 1.10 1.37
C SER A 176 19.20 2.52 0.90
N PRO A 177 18.92 3.47 1.81
CA PRO A 177 18.37 4.77 1.45
C PRO A 177 19.15 5.48 0.35
N GLY A 178 18.48 5.77 -0.78
CA GLY A 178 19.09 6.47 -1.91
C GLY A 178 20.08 5.65 -2.74
N GLN A 179 20.23 4.36 -2.47
CA GLN A 179 21.07 3.43 -3.22
C GLN A 179 20.22 2.27 -3.76
N PRO A 180 20.48 1.76 -4.97
CA PRO A 180 19.77 0.62 -5.49
C PRO A 180 19.89 -0.61 -4.57
N LEU A 181 18.85 -1.42 -4.53
CA LEU A 181 18.88 -2.73 -3.88
C LEU A 181 19.90 -3.66 -4.57
N THR A 182 20.42 -4.63 -3.84
CA THR A 182 21.13 -5.74 -4.44
C THR A 182 20.18 -6.60 -5.30
N ALA A 183 20.73 -7.35 -6.26
CA ALA A 183 19.92 -8.26 -7.08
C ALA A 183 19.13 -9.27 -6.23
N GLU A 184 19.73 -9.77 -5.15
CA GLU A 184 19.08 -10.69 -4.22
C GLU A 184 17.89 -10.05 -3.49
N GLN A 185 18.05 -8.86 -2.92
CA GLN A 185 16.97 -8.12 -2.25
C GLN A 185 15.81 -7.81 -3.21
N ALA A 186 16.15 -7.35 -4.42
CA ALA A 186 15.17 -7.03 -5.45
C ALA A 186 14.38 -8.29 -5.88
N GLN A 187 15.07 -9.42 -6.11
CA GLN A 187 14.43 -10.68 -6.48
C GLN A 187 13.51 -11.21 -5.39
N GLN A 188 13.91 -11.15 -4.11
CA GLN A 188 13.08 -11.55 -3.00
C GLN A 188 11.80 -10.72 -2.91
N ASN A 189 11.88 -9.40 -3.14
CA ASN A 189 10.70 -8.54 -3.09
C ASN A 189 9.82 -8.69 -4.34
N LEU A 190 10.39 -8.81 -5.53
CA LEU A 190 9.67 -9.13 -6.77
C LEU A 190 8.92 -10.47 -6.66
N ALA A 191 9.51 -11.47 -6.02
CA ALA A 191 8.85 -12.75 -5.81
C ALA A 191 7.55 -12.64 -5.02
N ILE A 192 7.44 -11.69 -4.07
CA ILE A 192 6.20 -11.41 -3.33
C ILE A 192 5.10 -10.94 -4.28
N PHE A 193 5.45 -10.08 -5.24
CA PHE A 193 4.52 -9.58 -6.25
C PHE A 193 4.09 -10.68 -7.22
N PHE A 194 5.04 -11.37 -7.86
CA PHE A 194 4.74 -12.41 -8.84
C PHE A 194 4.02 -13.62 -8.26
N ALA A 195 4.29 -13.98 -7.01
CA ALA A 195 3.62 -15.10 -6.34
C ALA A 195 2.10 -14.90 -6.15
N GLN A 196 1.57 -13.69 -6.36
CA GLN A 196 0.13 -13.40 -6.31
C GLN A 196 -0.55 -13.55 -7.66
N LEU A 197 0.21 -13.58 -8.74
CA LEU A 197 -0.33 -13.77 -10.07
C LEU A 197 -0.70 -15.25 -10.30
N PRO A 198 -1.68 -15.53 -11.16
CA PRO A 198 -1.93 -16.89 -11.62
C PRO A 198 -0.67 -17.52 -12.21
N VAL A 199 -0.50 -18.81 -12.00
CA VAL A 199 0.68 -19.60 -12.43
C VAL A 199 0.96 -19.47 -13.94
N GLU A 200 -0.08 -19.29 -14.74
CA GLU A 200 0.01 -19.11 -16.19
C GLU A 200 0.81 -17.86 -16.60
N TRP A 201 1.04 -16.92 -15.68
CA TRP A 201 1.85 -15.73 -15.91
C TRP A 201 3.36 -15.96 -15.72
N ASP A 202 3.76 -17.11 -15.17
CA ASP A 202 5.17 -17.38 -14.85
C ASP A 202 6.05 -17.40 -16.12
N GLU A 203 5.54 -17.91 -17.22
CA GLU A 203 6.23 -17.91 -18.51
C GLU A 203 6.46 -16.49 -19.08
N LEU A 204 5.72 -15.50 -18.63
CA LEU A 204 5.83 -14.10 -19.07
C LEU A 204 6.59 -13.22 -18.07
N THR A 205 7.15 -13.78 -17.01
CA THR A 205 7.87 -13.01 -15.98
C THR A 205 8.97 -12.14 -16.58
N GLU A 206 9.81 -12.69 -17.48
CA GLU A 206 10.88 -11.94 -18.13
C GLU A 206 10.34 -10.79 -19.01
N LEU A 207 9.25 -11.02 -19.73
CA LEU A 207 8.60 -9.96 -20.52
C LEU A 207 8.06 -8.83 -19.63
N LEU A 208 7.42 -9.18 -18.52
CA LEU A 208 6.89 -8.20 -17.55
C LEU A 208 8.01 -7.40 -16.89
N LEU A 209 9.16 -8.03 -16.63
CA LEU A 209 10.33 -7.36 -16.05
C LEU A 209 10.90 -6.25 -16.92
N ILE A 210 10.57 -6.16 -18.22
CA ILE A 210 11.00 -5.06 -19.08
C ILE A 210 10.59 -3.72 -18.47
N SER A 211 9.35 -3.59 -17.97
CA SER A 211 8.86 -2.35 -17.32
C SER A 211 9.63 -2.03 -16.03
N TYR A 212 9.99 -3.02 -15.24
CA TYR A 212 10.81 -2.87 -14.04
C TYR A 212 12.23 -2.42 -14.40
N LEU A 213 12.88 -3.07 -15.38
CA LEU A 213 14.27 -2.82 -15.76
C LEU A 213 14.49 -1.44 -16.40
N GLN A 214 13.46 -0.82 -16.96
CA GLN A 214 13.50 0.56 -17.43
C GLN A 214 13.77 1.56 -16.27
N HIS A 215 13.34 1.24 -15.05
CA HIS A 215 13.48 2.08 -13.86
C HIS A 215 14.61 1.63 -12.93
N ASN A 216 14.97 0.35 -12.97
CA ASN A 216 16.05 -0.22 -12.19
C ASN A 216 16.84 -1.25 -13.03
N PRO A 217 17.84 -0.82 -13.80
CA PRO A 217 18.63 -1.68 -14.67
C PRO A 217 19.55 -2.59 -13.85
N LEU A 218 19.00 -3.68 -13.32
CA LEU A 218 19.69 -4.63 -12.45
C LEU A 218 19.78 -6.00 -13.11
N ALA A 219 20.94 -6.65 -13.01
CA ALA A 219 21.12 -8.01 -13.51
C ALA A 219 20.40 -9.01 -12.57
N LEU A 220 19.16 -9.34 -12.90
CA LEU A 220 18.38 -10.35 -12.21
C LEU A 220 18.71 -11.75 -12.78
N ASN A 221 18.66 -12.76 -11.92
CA ASN A 221 18.80 -14.15 -12.33
C ASN A 221 17.40 -14.79 -12.47
N PRO A 222 16.94 -15.18 -13.68
CA PRO A 222 15.59 -15.71 -13.88
C PRO A 222 15.30 -16.96 -13.07
N ASP A 223 16.25 -17.90 -13.00
CA ASP A 223 16.07 -19.16 -12.27
C ASP A 223 15.87 -18.91 -10.78
N LYS A 224 16.72 -18.05 -10.17
CA LYS A 224 16.59 -17.67 -8.76
C LYS A 224 15.27 -16.92 -8.47
N LEU A 225 14.81 -16.10 -9.41
CA LEU A 225 13.52 -15.42 -9.25
C LEU A 225 12.38 -16.44 -9.28
N SER A 226 12.41 -17.39 -10.23
CA SER A 226 11.42 -18.47 -10.32
C SER A 226 11.38 -19.30 -9.02
N ASP A 227 12.54 -19.75 -8.51
CA ASP A 227 12.64 -20.47 -7.25
C ASP A 227 12.06 -19.66 -6.07
N SER A 228 12.34 -18.36 -6.03
CA SER A 228 11.82 -17.46 -5.01
C SER A 228 10.29 -17.30 -5.08
N ILE A 229 9.71 -17.24 -6.29
CA ILE A 229 8.26 -17.17 -6.51
C ILE A 229 7.59 -18.45 -5.97
N ILE A 230 8.14 -19.61 -6.31
CA ILE A 230 7.64 -20.91 -5.84
C ILE A 230 7.67 -20.96 -4.30
N ALA A 231 8.81 -20.61 -3.70
CA ALA A 231 8.97 -20.61 -2.25
C ALA A 231 8.01 -19.65 -1.52
N VAL A 232 7.65 -18.51 -2.12
CA VAL A 232 6.64 -17.60 -1.56
C VAL A 232 5.24 -18.21 -1.64
N ARG A 233 4.88 -18.87 -2.76
CA ARG A 233 3.58 -19.55 -2.92
C ARG A 233 3.39 -20.67 -1.91
N GLU A 234 4.39 -21.51 -1.73
CA GLU A 234 4.36 -22.61 -0.76
C GLU A 234 4.12 -22.12 0.67
N ARG A 235 4.83 -21.06 1.09
CA ARG A 235 4.64 -20.44 2.42
C ARG A 235 3.26 -19.85 2.66
N ARG A 236 2.51 -19.50 1.59
CA ARG A 236 1.15 -18.96 1.72
C ARG A 236 0.07 -20.05 1.78
N GLN A 237 0.41 -21.29 1.45
CA GLN A 237 -0.51 -22.43 1.50
C GLN A 237 -0.46 -23.17 2.86
N THR A 238 0.56 -22.93 3.67
CA THR A 238 0.73 -23.45 5.04
C THR A 238 0.18 -22.48 6.08
#